data_24c84d36d17a8e5635209457059b2914
#
_entry.id   24c84d36d17a8e5635209457059b2914
#
_cell.length_a   1.000
_cell.length_b   1.000
_cell.length_c   1.000
_cell.angle_alpha   90.00
_cell.angle_beta   90.00
_cell.angle_gamma   90.00
#
_symmetry.space_group_name_H-M   'P 1'
#
loop_
_entity.id
_entity.type
_entity.pdbx_description
1 polymer ?
#
loop_
_entity_poly.entity_id
_entity_poly.type
_entity_poly.pdbx_seq_one_letter_code
_entity_poly.pdbx_strand_id
1 'polypeptide(L)'
;MKNLKIKLLFALCAILLFSAFITEKKDVITIFMIGDSTMANKSLKNGNLERGWGQMLPCFLTEDVAVDNHAMNGRSSLSFINEGRWDAVLAKLKKGDYVFIQFGHNDEKASEKLHTDPGTTFDDNLRRFVRETREKGAYPVLFNSIVRRNFPPEGVTEPKGSYEVEGNVLVDTHGEYLNSPRRVAEEMDVPFVDLNKLTHDLVVNLGVEKSKSLFMWVPAGIYDFCPKGKIDNTHLNIYGGKAVSYTHLTLPTS
;
A
#
# COMPACT_ATOMS: atom_id res chain seq x y z
N MET A 1 -24.52 54.49 35.11
CA MET A 1 -24.57 54.21 33.66
C MET A 1 -23.20 54.03 33.01
N LYS A 2 -22.18 54.81 33.35
CA LYS A 2 -20.81 54.72 32.75
C LYS A 2 -20.13 53.35 33.01
N ASN A 3 -20.21 52.84 34.24
CA ASN A 3 -19.58 51.54 34.63
C ASN A 3 -20.25 50.31 33.99
N LEU A 4 -21.53 50.38 33.64
CA LEU A 4 -22.25 49.29 32.96
C LEU A 4 -21.82 49.17 31.49
N LYS A 5 -21.59 50.30 30.80
CA LYS A 5 -21.11 50.34 29.42
C LYS A 5 -19.67 49.78 29.30
N ILE A 6 -18.82 50.09 30.26
CA ILE A 6 -17.45 49.56 30.32
C ILE A 6 -17.44 48.06 30.55
N LYS A 7 -18.27 47.54 31.48
CA LYS A 7 -18.38 46.09 31.72
C LYS A 7 -18.95 45.35 30.50
N LEU A 8 -19.92 45.93 29.79
CA LEU A 8 -20.43 45.34 28.55
C LEU A 8 -19.36 45.29 27.43
N LEU A 9 -18.54 46.35 27.31
CA LEU A 9 -17.47 46.41 26.33
C LEU A 9 -16.39 45.35 26.63
N PHE A 10 -15.99 45.19 27.89
CA PHE A 10 -15.04 44.11 28.29
C PHE A 10 -15.62 42.71 28.07
N ALA A 11 -16.91 42.48 28.33
CA ALA A 11 -17.55 41.19 28.05
C ALA A 11 -17.61 40.91 26.54
N LEU A 12 -17.90 41.91 25.71
CA LEU A 12 -17.90 41.76 24.25
C LEU A 12 -16.50 41.51 23.68
N CYS A 13 -15.49 42.20 24.18
CA CYS A 13 -14.08 41.93 23.80
C CYS A 13 -13.61 40.55 24.25
N ALA A 14 -14.02 40.05 25.41
CA ALA A 14 -13.70 38.72 25.89
C ALA A 14 -14.35 37.62 25.01
N ILE A 15 -15.63 37.86 24.57
CA ILE A 15 -16.31 36.93 23.65
C ILE A 15 -15.65 36.94 22.27
N LEU A 16 -15.23 38.09 21.77
CA LEU A 16 -14.51 38.20 20.48
C LEU A 16 -13.11 37.57 20.55
N LEU A 17 -12.42 37.68 21.67
CA LEU A 17 -11.13 37.01 21.87
C LEU A 17 -11.29 35.51 22.02
N PHE A 18 -12.35 35.00 22.64
CA PHE A 18 -12.63 33.58 22.75
C PHE A 18 -13.05 32.97 21.40
N SER A 19 -13.75 33.71 20.55
CA SER A 19 -14.10 33.20 19.20
C SER A 19 -12.90 33.13 18.24
N ALA A 20 -11.82 33.88 18.49
CA ALA A 20 -10.59 33.81 17.69
C ALA A 20 -9.74 32.56 17.96
N PHE A 21 -10.06 31.81 19.01
CA PHE A 21 -9.38 30.54 19.36
C PHE A 21 -10.16 29.27 18.98
N ILE A 22 -11.26 29.39 18.22
CA ILE A 22 -11.86 28.23 17.58
C ILE A 22 -10.94 27.90 16.40
N THR A 23 -9.87 27.16 16.66
CA THR A 23 -9.13 26.46 15.62
C THR A 23 -10.13 25.50 14.96
N GLU A 24 -10.53 25.79 13.71
CA GLU A 24 -11.23 24.81 12.89
C GLU A 24 -10.38 23.53 12.94
N LYS A 25 -10.93 22.50 13.55
CA LYS A 25 -10.28 21.19 13.54
C LYS A 25 -10.28 20.75 12.09
N LYS A 26 -9.12 20.87 11.42
CA LYS A 26 -8.96 20.43 10.04
C LYS A 26 -9.37 18.96 9.99
N ASP A 27 -10.33 18.62 9.15
CA ASP A 27 -10.76 17.24 8.98
C ASP A 27 -9.55 16.42 8.51
N VAL A 28 -9.20 15.39 9.28
CA VAL A 28 -8.12 14.47 8.94
C VAL A 28 -8.62 13.58 7.81
N ILE A 29 -7.95 13.63 6.67
CA ILE A 29 -8.18 12.70 5.56
C ILE A 29 -7.59 11.36 5.93
N THR A 30 -8.35 10.27 5.74
CA THR A 30 -7.85 8.92 5.98
C THR A 30 -7.59 8.21 4.66
N ILE A 31 -6.39 7.64 4.52
CA ILE A 31 -6.04 6.70 3.46
C ILE A 31 -6.26 5.28 4.01
N PHE A 32 -7.32 4.63 3.57
CA PHE A 32 -7.53 3.21 3.80
C PHE A 32 -6.71 2.41 2.79
N MET A 33 -5.98 1.41 3.27
CA MET A 33 -5.15 0.59 2.40
C MET A 33 -5.64 -0.85 2.43
N ILE A 34 -5.96 -1.40 1.27
CA ILE A 34 -6.36 -2.80 1.10
C ILE A 34 -5.42 -3.51 0.14
N GLY A 35 -5.00 -4.71 0.52
CA GLY A 35 -3.99 -5.43 -0.24
C GLY A 35 -3.46 -6.66 0.48
N ASP A 36 -2.33 -7.14 -0.02
CA ASP A 36 -1.68 -8.36 0.43
C ASP A 36 -0.48 -8.12 1.39
N SER A 37 0.40 -9.12 1.50
CA SER A 37 1.56 -9.10 2.39
C SER A 37 2.59 -8.02 2.06
N THR A 38 2.66 -7.55 0.83
CA THR A 38 3.64 -6.55 0.40
C THR A 38 3.28 -5.15 0.88
N MET A 39 2.00 -4.91 1.14
CA MET A 39 1.45 -3.66 1.69
C MET A 39 1.21 -3.75 3.21
N ALA A 40 0.96 -4.94 3.77
CA ALA A 40 0.45 -5.16 5.12
C ALA A 40 1.40 -4.71 6.24
N ASN A 41 0.82 -4.33 7.37
CA ASN A 41 1.57 -4.12 8.61
C ASN A 41 2.19 -5.44 9.10
N LYS A 42 3.45 -5.38 9.51
CA LYS A 42 4.20 -6.50 10.08
C LYS A 42 4.42 -6.29 11.57
N SER A 43 4.44 -7.39 12.32
CA SER A 43 4.81 -7.36 13.73
C SER A 43 6.24 -6.86 13.90
N LEU A 44 6.46 -6.00 14.88
CA LEU A 44 7.80 -5.50 15.26
C LEU A 44 8.49 -6.37 16.31
N LYS A 45 7.82 -7.43 16.77
CA LYS A 45 8.34 -8.31 17.83
C LYS A 45 9.66 -8.96 17.41
N ASN A 46 10.54 -9.16 18.39
CA ASN A 46 11.83 -9.82 18.24
C ASN A 46 12.75 -9.21 17.17
N GLY A 47 12.61 -7.89 16.91
CA GLY A 47 13.44 -7.21 15.93
C GLY A 47 13.14 -7.57 14.46
N ASN A 48 11.93 -8.06 14.17
CA ASN A 48 11.54 -8.39 12.80
C ASN A 48 11.74 -7.20 11.85
N LEU A 49 12.52 -7.43 10.79
CA LEU A 49 12.87 -6.41 9.78
C LEU A 49 11.85 -6.31 8.66
N GLU A 50 10.96 -7.27 8.49
CA GLU A 50 9.96 -7.27 7.40
C GLU A 50 8.99 -6.10 7.57
N ARG A 51 8.72 -5.38 6.48
CA ARG A 51 7.74 -4.27 6.42
C ARG A 51 6.96 -4.34 5.11
N GLY A 52 5.63 -4.16 5.18
CA GLY A 52 4.90 -3.78 3.99
C GLY A 52 5.10 -2.30 3.68
N TRP A 53 5.02 -1.92 2.40
CA TRP A 53 5.18 -0.52 2.03
C TRP A 53 4.09 0.38 2.63
N GLY A 54 2.85 -0.14 2.78
CA GLY A 54 1.78 0.61 3.44
C GLY A 54 2.05 0.90 4.92
N GLN A 55 2.85 0.07 5.60
CA GLN A 55 3.30 0.33 6.97
C GLN A 55 4.26 1.52 7.06
N MET A 56 5.00 1.78 5.99
CA MET A 56 6.00 2.84 5.93
C MET A 56 5.46 4.14 5.35
N LEU A 57 4.30 4.12 4.69
CA LEU A 57 3.67 5.28 4.07
C LEU A 57 3.48 6.48 5.03
N PRO A 58 3.08 6.31 6.30
CA PRO A 58 2.93 7.42 7.23
C PRO A 58 4.21 8.24 7.44
N CYS A 59 5.40 7.67 7.18
CA CYS A 59 6.67 8.39 7.30
C CYS A 59 6.83 9.54 6.28
N PHE A 60 5.97 9.60 5.26
CA PHE A 60 6.06 10.53 4.13
C PHE A 60 4.83 11.45 4.01
N LEU A 61 3.89 11.35 4.95
CA LEU A 61 2.66 12.13 4.95
C LEU A 61 2.71 13.23 6.01
N THR A 62 1.88 14.24 5.82
CA THR A 62 1.68 15.34 6.77
C THR A 62 0.71 14.92 7.88
N GLU A 63 0.67 15.68 8.99
CA GLU A 63 -0.14 15.35 10.19
C GLU A 63 -1.66 15.38 9.94
N ASP A 64 -2.10 15.99 8.84
CA ASP A 64 -3.50 16.06 8.44
C ASP A 64 -3.95 14.84 7.60
N VAL A 65 -3.08 13.86 7.38
CA VAL A 65 -3.38 12.61 6.69
C VAL A 65 -3.10 11.40 7.60
N ALA A 66 -4.12 10.61 7.87
CA ALA A 66 -4.01 9.33 8.59
C ALA A 66 -3.95 8.14 7.63
N VAL A 67 -3.34 7.05 8.05
CA VAL A 67 -3.35 5.77 7.31
C VAL A 67 -4.01 4.70 8.16
N ASP A 68 -5.09 4.09 7.65
CA ASP A 68 -5.72 2.89 8.22
C ASP A 68 -5.43 1.69 7.30
N ASN A 69 -4.35 0.95 7.61
CA ASN A 69 -3.86 -0.13 6.78
C ASN A 69 -4.54 -1.46 7.12
N HIS A 70 -5.49 -1.89 6.30
CA HIS A 70 -6.22 -3.15 6.37
C HIS A 70 -5.60 -4.28 5.54
N ALA A 71 -4.53 -4.01 4.77
CA ALA A 71 -3.85 -5.04 3.99
C ALA A 71 -3.41 -6.21 4.89
N MET A 72 -3.49 -7.43 4.37
CA MET A 72 -3.29 -8.64 5.16
C MET A 72 -2.45 -9.68 4.42
N ASN A 73 -1.50 -10.26 5.14
CA ASN A 73 -0.63 -11.32 4.61
C ASN A 73 -1.43 -12.46 3.99
N GLY A 74 -1.04 -12.87 2.78
CA GLY A 74 -1.59 -14.03 2.10
C GLY A 74 -3.00 -13.85 1.53
N ARG A 75 -3.54 -12.62 1.47
CA ARG A 75 -4.88 -12.37 0.92
C ARG A 75 -4.80 -11.96 -0.54
N SER A 76 -5.66 -12.58 -1.34
CA SER A 76 -6.05 -12.15 -2.67
C SER A 76 -7.24 -11.19 -2.58
N SER A 77 -7.62 -10.57 -3.69
CA SER A 77 -8.84 -9.76 -3.78
C SER A 77 -10.08 -10.58 -3.38
N LEU A 78 -10.17 -11.84 -3.83
CA LEU A 78 -11.25 -12.77 -3.53
C LEU A 78 -11.33 -13.09 -2.03
N SER A 79 -10.22 -13.52 -1.42
CA SER A 79 -10.22 -13.88 -0.01
C SER A 79 -10.43 -12.68 0.90
N PHE A 80 -9.97 -11.49 0.50
CA PHE A 80 -10.20 -10.24 1.23
C PHE A 80 -11.70 -9.90 1.30
N ILE A 81 -12.43 -10.12 0.22
CA ILE A 81 -13.89 -9.97 0.16
C ILE A 81 -14.57 -11.06 1.01
N ASN A 82 -14.24 -12.34 0.76
CA ASN A 82 -14.93 -13.47 1.37
C ASN A 82 -14.74 -13.57 2.90
N GLU A 83 -13.65 -13.01 3.43
CA GLU A 83 -13.40 -12.92 4.87
C GLU A 83 -14.08 -11.70 5.54
N GLY A 84 -14.90 -10.93 4.82
CA GLY A 84 -15.57 -9.72 5.34
C GLY A 84 -14.61 -8.57 5.65
N ARG A 85 -13.36 -8.62 5.16
CA ARG A 85 -12.37 -7.56 5.41
C ARG A 85 -12.71 -6.28 4.68
N TRP A 86 -13.25 -6.41 3.48
CA TRP A 86 -13.74 -5.26 2.72
C TRP A 86 -14.92 -4.59 3.41
N ASP A 87 -15.87 -5.35 3.95
CA ASP A 87 -17.01 -4.80 4.68
C ASP A 87 -16.57 -4.02 5.92
N ALA A 88 -15.50 -4.47 6.59
CA ALA A 88 -14.91 -3.77 7.73
C ALA A 88 -14.29 -2.40 7.34
N VAL A 89 -13.75 -2.27 6.13
CA VAL A 89 -13.28 -0.99 5.58
C VAL A 89 -14.47 -0.09 5.25
N LEU A 90 -15.46 -0.60 4.51
CA LEU A 90 -16.67 0.14 4.13
C LEU A 90 -17.45 0.70 5.33
N ALA A 91 -17.42 0.00 6.46
CA ALA A 91 -18.06 0.45 7.70
C ALA A 91 -17.39 1.71 8.31
N LYS A 92 -16.12 1.95 8.02
CA LYS A 92 -15.34 3.08 8.54
C LYS A 92 -15.24 4.25 7.55
N LEU A 93 -15.34 3.95 6.26
CA LEU A 93 -15.07 4.86 5.16
C LEU A 93 -16.03 6.05 5.15
N LYS A 94 -15.49 7.26 4.99
CA LYS A 94 -16.24 8.52 4.98
C LYS A 94 -15.99 9.26 3.67
N LYS A 95 -16.89 10.17 3.36
CA LYS A 95 -16.72 11.11 2.24
C LYS A 95 -15.40 11.88 2.38
N GLY A 96 -14.61 11.90 1.31
CA GLY A 96 -13.32 12.59 1.25
C GLY A 96 -12.12 11.71 1.61
N ASP A 97 -12.34 10.50 2.15
CA ASP A 97 -11.26 9.53 2.38
C ASP A 97 -10.74 8.95 1.06
N TYR A 98 -9.59 8.28 1.13
CA TYR A 98 -9.00 7.56 -0.01
C TYR A 98 -8.94 6.06 0.28
N VAL A 99 -9.04 5.25 -0.77
CA VAL A 99 -8.79 3.80 -0.69
C VAL A 99 -7.70 3.43 -1.69
N PHE A 100 -6.54 3.01 -1.19
CA PHE A 100 -5.43 2.47 -1.98
C PHE A 100 -5.59 0.95 -2.10
N ILE A 101 -5.68 0.46 -3.33
CA ILE A 101 -6.08 -0.91 -3.66
C ILE A 101 -4.94 -1.59 -4.41
N GLN A 102 -4.28 -2.59 -3.78
CA GLN A 102 -3.19 -3.36 -4.40
C GLN A 102 -3.34 -4.85 -4.13
N PHE A 103 -3.64 -5.63 -5.16
CA PHE A 103 -3.72 -7.08 -5.14
C PHE A 103 -2.99 -7.67 -6.36
N GLY A 104 -2.84 -9.00 -6.40
CA GLY A 104 -2.23 -9.76 -7.49
C GLY A 104 -1.36 -10.92 -6.99
N HIS A 105 -0.41 -10.68 -6.08
CA HIS A 105 0.53 -11.71 -5.59
C HIS A 105 -0.12 -13.01 -5.08
N ASN A 106 -1.35 -12.97 -4.60
CA ASN A 106 -2.06 -14.15 -4.13
C ASN A 106 -3.19 -14.55 -5.06
N ASP A 107 -3.70 -13.64 -5.87
CA ASP A 107 -4.72 -13.88 -6.89
C ASP A 107 -4.21 -14.86 -7.97
N GLU A 108 -2.94 -14.82 -8.30
CA GLU A 108 -2.27 -15.73 -9.26
C GLU A 108 -2.07 -17.17 -8.73
N LYS A 109 -2.30 -17.42 -7.44
CA LYS A 109 -2.12 -18.75 -6.85
C LYS A 109 -3.24 -19.70 -7.25
N ALA A 110 -2.92 -20.96 -7.56
CA ALA A 110 -3.88 -21.98 -7.99
C ALA A 110 -4.90 -22.43 -6.91
N SER A 111 -4.81 -21.88 -5.69
CA SER A 111 -5.74 -22.22 -4.60
C SER A 111 -7.13 -21.62 -4.87
N GLU A 112 -8.19 -22.41 -4.89
CA GLU A 112 -9.57 -21.97 -5.07
C GLU A 112 -10.02 -20.85 -4.11
N LYS A 113 -9.43 -20.78 -2.93
CA LYS A 113 -9.72 -19.73 -1.93
C LYS A 113 -9.08 -18.39 -2.28
N LEU A 114 -8.11 -18.39 -3.18
CA LEU A 114 -7.30 -17.22 -3.50
C LEU A 114 -7.40 -16.83 -4.97
N HIS A 115 -7.50 -17.81 -5.85
CA HIS A 115 -7.39 -17.63 -7.29
C HIS A 115 -8.49 -16.75 -7.86
N THR A 116 -8.07 -15.84 -8.73
CA THR A 116 -8.95 -15.06 -9.60
C THR A 116 -8.31 -14.96 -10.98
N ASP A 117 -9.09 -14.76 -12.03
CA ASP A 117 -8.60 -14.68 -13.39
C ASP A 117 -8.55 -13.22 -13.88
N PRO A 118 -7.39 -12.75 -14.41
CA PRO A 118 -7.29 -11.44 -15.07
C PRO A 118 -8.27 -11.32 -16.23
N GLY A 119 -8.88 -10.15 -16.38
CA GLY A 119 -9.89 -9.89 -17.41
C GLY A 119 -11.31 -10.32 -17.02
N THR A 120 -11.46 -11.12 -15.97
CA THR A 120 -12.78 -11.57 -15.46
C THR A 120 -12.87 -11.36 -13.95
N THR A 121 -12.73 -12.40 -13.13
CA THR A 121 -13.00 -12.36 -11.70
C THR A 121 -12.07 -11.43 -10.91
N PHE A 122 -10.80 -11.28 -11.33
CA PHE A 122 -9.90 -10.30 -10.73
C PHE A 122 -10.36 -8.87 -11.00
N ASP A 123 -10.66 -8.56 -12.25
CA ASP A 123 -11.15 -7.26 -12.68
C ASP A 123 -12.49 -6.92 -12.01
N ASP A 124 -13.40 -7.90 -11.87
CA ASP A 124 -14.69 -7.71 -11.22
C ASP A 124 -14.55 -7.35 -9.74
N ASN A 125 -13.60 -7.96 -9.04
CA ASN A 125 -13.27 -7.60 -7.66
C ASN A 125 -12.72 -6.16 -7.57
N LEU A 126 -11.84 -5.76 -8.50
CA LEU A 126 -11.31 -4.40 -8.55
C LEU A 126 -12.42 -3.38 -8.84
N ARG A 127 -13.31 -3.66 -9.82
CA ARG A 127 -14.50 -2.83 -10.11
C ARG A 127 -15.40 -2.70 -8.90
N ARG A 128 -15.59 -3.77 -8.13
CA ARG A 128 -16.36 -3.76 -6.89
C ARG A 128 -15.75 -2.81 -5.88
N PHE A 129 -14.45 -2.90 -5.60
CA PHE A 129 -13.78 -2.01 -4.67
C PHE A 129 -13.90 -0.54 -5.10
N VAL A 130 -13.72 -0.23 -6.38
CA VAL A 130 -13.86 1.13 -6.93
C VAL A 130 -15.29 1.65 -6.76
N ARG A 131 -16.29 0.90 -7.19
CA ARG A 131 -17.70 1.30 -7.13
C ARG A 131 -18.13 1.56 -5.69
N GLU A 132 -17.89 0.60 -4.78
CA GLU A 132 -18.34 0.70 -3.39
C GLU A 132 -17.58 1.78 -2.61
N THR A 133 -16.33 2.07 -2.98
CA THR A 133 -15.58 3.25 -2.46
C THR A 133 -16.28 4.55 -2.87
N ARG A 134 -16.65 4.70 -4.14
CA ARG A 134 -17.35 5.89 -4.66
C ARG A 134 -18.73 6.06 -4.05
N GLU A 135 -19.45 4.99 -3.78
CA GLU A 135 -20.75 5.01 -3.10
C GLU A 135 -20.66 5.61 -1.68
N LYS A 136 -19.49 5.50 -1.03
CA LYS A 136 -19.19 6.18 0.25
C LYS A 136 -18.75 7.64 0.09
N GLY A 137 -18.62 8.14 -1.15
CA GLY A 137 -18.09 9.47 -1.43
C GLY A 137 -16.57 9.59 -1.22
N ALA A 138 -15.87 8.45 -1.20
CA ALA A 138 -14.42 8.35 -1.08
C ALA A 138 -13.75 8.16 -2.46
N TYR A 139 -12.42 8.30 -2.50
CA TYR A 139 -11.61 8.29 -3.72
C TYR A 139 -10.80 7.00 -3.83
N PRO A 140 -11.09 6.10 -4.78
CA PRO A 140 -10.28 4.92 -5.03
C PRO A 140 -9.04 5.25 -5.85
N VAL A 141 -7.92 4.58 -5.54
CA VAL A 141 -6.68 4.61 -6.33
C VAL A 141 -6.23 3.17 -6.53
N LEU A 142 -6.03 2.75 -7.78
CA LEU A 142 -5.59 1.41 -8.12
C LEU A 142 -4.07 1.35 -8.28
N PHE A 143 -3.50 0.27 -7.78
CA PHE A 143 -2.07 -0.07 -7.91
C PHE A 143 -1.95 -1.49 -8.45
N ASN A 144 -0.97 -1.74 -9.31
CA ASN A 144 -0.54 -3.11 -9.58
C ASN A 144 0.47 -3.59 -8.52
N SER A 145 0.81 -4.88 -8.56
CA SER A 145 1.74 -5.50 -7.61
C SER A 145 3.15 -4.95 -7.76
N ILE A 146 3.88 -4.80 -6.65
CA ILE A 146 5.33 -4.54 -6.69
C ILE A 146 6.05 -5.70 -7.40
N VAL A 147 7.21 -5.40 -7.99
CA VAL A 147 8.04 -6.44 -8.62
C VAL A 147 8.53 -7.46 -7.58
N ARG A 148 8.65 -8.73 -7.97
CA ARG A 148 9.52 -9.68 -7.27
C ARG A 148 10.94 -9.51 -7.75
N ARG A 149 11.89 -9.59 -6.84
CA ARG A 149 13.32 -9.59 -7.18
C ARG A 149 13.68 -10.95 -7.78
N ASN A 150 13.36 -11.11 -9.04
CA ASN A 150 13.47 -12.37 -9.74
C ASN A 150 14.47 -12.27 -10.89
N PHE A 151 15.72 -12.65 -10.60
CA PHE A 151 16.82 -12.75 -11.57
C PHE A 151 17.14 -14.23 -11.79
N PRO A 152 16.35 -14.96 -12.58
CA PRO A 152 16.57 -16.37 -12.81
C PRO A 152 17.91 -16.60 -13.51
N PRO A 153 18.53 -17.78 -13.36
CA PRO A 153 19.67 -18.18 -14.16
C PRO A 153 19.38 -18.09 -15.66
N GLU A 154 20.42 -17.89 -16.47
CA GLU A 154 20.27 -17.83 -17.92
C GLU A 154 19.53 -19.06 -18.46
N GLY A 155 18.56 -18.84 -19.35
CA GLY A 155 17.74 -19.90 -19.94
C GLY A 155 16.55 -20.36 -19.09
N VAL A 156 16.37 -19.87 -17.86
CA VAL A 156 15.19 -20.15 -17.04
C VAL A 156 14.10 -19.12 -17.34
N THR A 157 13.01 -19.57 -17.94
CA THR A 157 11.87 -18.70 -18.34
C THR A 157 10.74 -18.66 -17.32
N GLU A 158 10.61 -19.71 -16.49
CA GLU A 158 9.60 -19.81 -15.45
C GLU A 158 10.25 -19.86 -14.07
N PRO A 159 10.37 -18.73 -13.38
CA PRO A 159 11.03 -18.68 -12.08
C PRO A 159 10.16 -19.28 -10.99
N LYS A 160 10.69 -20.24 -10.26
CA LYS A 160 10.04 -20.88 -9.10
C LYS A 160 10.84 -20.62 -7.84
N GLY A 161 10.42 -19.65 -7.04
CA GLY A 161 10.97 -19.44 -5.70
C GLY A 161 12.17 -18.48 -5.62
N SER A 162 12.97 -18.62 -4.57
CA SER A 162 14.19 -17.82 -4.33
C SER A 162 15.41 -18.53 -4.92
N TYR A 163 16.28 -17.78 -5.58
CA TYR A 163 17.50 -18.31 -6.21
C TYR A 163 18.75 -17.90 -5.44
N GLU A 164 19.66 -18.84 -5.22
CA GLU A 164 21.02 -18.56 -4.73
C GLU A 164 21.93 -18.09 -5.86
N VAL A 165 21.77 -18.71 -7.05
CA VAL A 165 22.48 -18.33 -8.27
C VAL A 165 21.53 -17.52 -9.15
N GLU A 166 21.93 -16.30 -9.47
CA GLU A 166 21.10 -15.32 -10.14
C GLU A 166 21.65 -14.97 -11.53
N GLY A 167 20.74 -14.78 -12.48
CA GLY A 167 21.03 -14.21 -13.78
C GLY A 167 21.16 -12.69 -13.71
N ASN A 168 21.25 -12.03 -14.88
CA ASN A 168 21.42 -10.59 -14.98
C ASN A 168 20.15 -9.85 -15.39
N VAL A 169 19.08 -10.56 -15.77
CA VAL A 169 17.83 -9.99 -16.27
C VAL A 169 16.73 -10.19 -15.25
N LEU A 170 16.08 -9.11 -14.86
CA LEU A 170 14.89 -9.16 -14.02
C LEU A 170 13.69 -9.62 -14.85
N VAL A 171 13.03 -10.69 -14.43
CA VAL A 171 11.89 -11.29 -15.14
C VAL A 171 10.62 -11.10 -14.32
N ASP A 172 9.58 -10.52 -14.94
CA ASP A 172 8.27 -10.41 -14.31
C ASP A 172 7.62 -11.77 -14.08
N THR A 173 6.87 -11.89 -12.99
CA THR A 173 6.21 -13.13 -12.57
C THR A 173 4.70 -13.00 -12.41
N HIS A 174 4.12 -11.83 -12.71
CA HIS A 174 2.71 -11.56 -12.45
C HIS A 174 1.84 -11.64 -13.72
N GLY A 175 2.46 -11.55 -14.91
CA GLY A 175 1.73 -11.62 -16.19
C GLY A 175 0.57 -10.62 -16.25
N GLU A 176 -0.59 -11.08 -16.70
CA GLU A 176 -1.77 -10.25 -16.92
C GLU A 176 -2.36 -9.61 -15.63
N TYR A 177 -1.98 -10.09 -14.45
CA TYR A 177 -2.37 -9.43 -13.19
C TYR A 177 -1.82 -8.00 -13.05
N LEU A 178 -0.78 -7.63 -13.78
CA LEU A 178 -0.28 -6.25 -13.82
C LEU A 178 -1.16 -5.34 -14.67
N ASN A 179 -1.80 -5.89 -15.72
CA ASN A 179 -2.59 -5.13 -16.67
C ASN A 179 -4.02 -4.87 -16.17
N SER A 180 -4.58 -5.77 -15.36
CA SER A 180 -5.95 -5.67 -14.84
C SER A 180 -6.22 -4.38 -14.06
N PRO A 181 -5.37 -3.95 -13.08
CA PRO A 181 -5.62 -2.70 -12.36
C PRO A 181 -5.58 -1.46 -13.26
N ARG A 182 -4.68 -1.44 -14.26
CA ARG A 182 -4.63 -0.35 -15.25
C ARG A 182 -5.90 -0.31 -16.09
N ARG A 183 -6.31 -1.45 -16.64
CA ARG A 183 -7.53 -1.57 -17.48
C ARG A 183 -8.76 -1.12 -16.72
N VAL A 184 -8.94 -1.58 -15.48
CA VAL A 184 -10.08 -1.19 -14.63
C VAL A 184 -10.02 0.30 -14.27
N ALA A 185 -8.82 0.84 -14.03
CA ALA A 185 -8.66 2.27 -13.75
C ALA A 185 -9.07 3.13 -14.95
N GLU A 186 -8.65 2.77 -16.16
CA GLU A 186 -9.02 3.43 -17.41
C GLU A 186 -10.54 3.32 -17.67
N GLU A 187 -11.12 2.11 -17.50
CA GLU A 187 -12.54 1.85 -17.67
C GLU A 187 -13.42 2.67 -16.72
N MET A 188 -12.99 2.79 -15.47
CA MET A 188 -13.77 3.43 -14.41
C MET A 188 -13.37 4.88 -14.15
N ASP A 189 -12.42 5.43 -14.91
CA ASP A 189 -11.90 6.79 -14.72
C ASP A 189 -11.44 7.06 -13.28
N VAL A 190 -10.48 6.23 -12.80
CA VAL A 190 -9.84 6.39 -11.49
C VAL A 190 -8.33 6.46 -11.62
N PRO A 191 -7.61 7.11 -10.68
CA PRO A 191 -6.16 7.12 -10.69
C PRO A 191 -5.56 5.72 -10.64
N PHE A 192 -4.50 5.51 -11.43
CA PHE A 192 -3.68 4.31 -11.43
C PHE A 192 -2.22 4.65 -11.18
N VAL A 193 -1.58 3.89 -10.32
CA VAL A 193 -0.13 3.95 -10.06
C VAL A 193 0.51 2.65 -10.52
N ASP A 194 1.40 2.72 -11.50
CA ASP A 194 2.19 1.58 -11.99
C ASP A 194 3.32 1.26 -11.01
N LEU A 195 2.93 0.69 -9.87
CA LEU A 195 3.88 0.39 -8.80
C LEU A 195 4.85 -0.72 -9.20
N ASN A 196 4.43 -1.63 -10.10
CA ASN A 196 5.31 -2.63 -10.67
C ASN A 196 6.46 -1.98 -11.43
N LYS A 197 6.15 -1.09 -12.38
CA LYS A 197 7.17 -0.38 -13.17
C LYS A 197 8.12 0.41 -12.27
N LEU A 198 7.61 1.14 -11.29
CA LEU A 198 8.44 1.95 -10.38
C LEU A 198 9.40 1.08 -9.57
N THR A 199 8.93 -0.05 -9.06
CA THR A 199 9.74 -0.99 -8.27
C THR A 199 10.67 -1.82 -9.15
N HIS A 200 10.26 -2.17 -10.38
CA HIS A 200 11.11 -2.79 -11.38
C HIS A 200 12.30 -1.90 -11.70
N ASP A 201 12.07 -0.63 -12.04
CA ASP A 201 13.12 0.33 -12.36
C ASP A 201 14.09 0.51 -11.17
N LEU A 202 13.57 0.57 -9.95
CA LEU A 202 14.38 0.64 -8.73
C LEU A 202 15.29 -0.59 -8.58
N VAL A 203 14.76 -1.79 -8.78
CA VAL A 203 15.50 -3.06 -8.64
C VAL A 203 16.55 -3.19 -9.74
N VAL A 204 16.21 -2.85 -11.00
CA VAL A 204 17.13 -2.86 -12.13
C VAL A 204 18.28 -1.86 -11.94
N ASN A 205 17.98 -0.64 -11.49
CA ASN A 205 18.99 0.39 -11.24
C ASN A 205 19.97 0.00 -10.11
N LEU A 206 19.52 -0.75 -9.12
CA LEU A 206 20.38 -1.29 -8.06
C LEU A 206 21.19 -2.49 -8.52
N GLY A 207 20.69 -3.23 -9.49
CA GLY A 207 21.28 -4.48 -9.98
C GLY A 207 21.11 -5.65 -9.02
N VAL A 208 21.60 -6.81 -9.46
CA VAL A 208 21.41 -8.11 -8.79
C VAL A 208 21.82 -8.07 -7.32
N GLU A 209 23.04 -7.63 -7.01
CA GLU A 209 23.55 -7.69 -5.64
C GLU A 209 22.93 -6.64 -4.72
N LYS A 210 22.93 -5.36 -5.14
CA LYS A 210 22.47 -4.27 -4.25
C LYS A 210 20.97 -4.31 -3.99
N SER A 211 20.17 -4.84 -4.93
CA SER A 211 18.71 -4.95 -4.76
C SER A 211 18.30 -5.91 -3.63
N LYS A 212 19.18 -6.85 -3.21
CA LYS A 212 18.98 -7.69 -2.01
C LYS A 212 18.67 -6.84 -0.77
N SER A 213 19.26 -5.65 -0.67
CA SER A 213 19.08 -4.72 0.45
C SER A 213 17.64 -4.19 0.62
N LEU A 214 16.78 -4.34 -0.37
CA LEU A 214 15.37 -3.94 -0.30
C LEU A 214 14.47 -5.07 0.23
N PHE A 215 14.91 -6.32 0.09
CA PHE A 215 14.11 -7.50 0.36
C PHE A 215 14.55 -8.22 1.64
N MET A 216 13.81 -9.27 2.04
CA MET A 216 14.13 -10.05 3.22
C MET A 216 15.24 -11.07 2.95
N TRP A 217 16.43 -10.54 2.65
CA TRP A 217 17.68 -11.29 2.58
C TRP A 217 18.40 -11.13 3.91
N VAL A 218 18.29 -12.16 4.77
CA VAL A 218 18.76 -12.13 6.15
C VAL A 218 19.78 -13.25 6.36
N PRO A 219 21.04 -12.93 6.70
CA PRO A 219 22.05 -13.94 7.00
C PRO A 219 21.67 -14.79 8.22
N ALA A 220 22.03 -16.06 8.22
CA ALA A 220 21.83 -16.93 9.37
C ALA A 220 22.68 -16.48 10.58
N GLY A 221 22.14 -16.63 11.79
CA GLY A 221 22.85 -16.37 13.06
C GLY A 221 22.99 -14.89 13.43
N ILE A 222 22.39 -13.96 12.65
CA ILE A 222 22.52 -12.51 12.93
C ILE A 222 21.33 -11.96 13.73
N TYR A 223 20.14 -12.46 13.50
CA TYR A 223 18.91 -11.92 14.10
C TYR A 223 18.08 -13.00 14.77
N ASP A 224 17.62 -12.74 15.98
CA ASP A 224 16.80 -13.66 16.79
C ASP A 224 15.45 -14.00 16.13
N PHE A 225 14.84 -13.04 15.41
CA PHE A 225 13.58 -13.29 14.71
C PHE A 225 13.73 -14.26 13.53
N CYS A 226 14.94 -14.47 13.03
CA CYS A 226 15.23 -15.32 11.88
C CYS A 226 16.60 -16.02 12.02
N PRO A 227 16.79 -16.92 13.03
CA PRO A 227 18.10 -17.51 13.34
C PRO A 227 18.68 -18.37 12.21
N LYS A 228 17.81 -18.93 11.35
CA LYS A 228 18.23 -19.73 10.18
C LYS A 228 18.54 -18.89 8.95
N GLY A 229 18.38 -17.57 9.04
CA GLY A 229 18.42 -16.68 7.88
C GLY A 229 17.16 -16.82 6.99
N LYS A 230 17.05 -15.95 5.98
CA LYS A 230 15.94 -15.94 5.03
C LYS A 230 16.42 -15.41 3.69
N ILE A 231 16.02 -16.08 2.61
CA ILE A 231 16.14 -15.60 1.23
C ILE A 231 14.72 -15.44 0.70
N ASP A 232 14.28 -14.19 0.54
CA ASP A 232 12.92 -13.88 0.12
C ASP A 232 12.95 -12.70 -0.86
N ASN A 233 12.61 -12.99 -2.10
CA ASN A 233 12.61 -12.06 -3.22
C ASN A 233 11.26 -11.33 -3.40
N THR A 234 10.32 -11.50 -2.48
CA THR A 234 8.98 -10.90 -2.55
C THR A 234 8.76 -9.88 -1.44
N HIS A 235 9.09 -10.22 -0.20
CA HIS A 235 8.78 -9.39 0.95
C HIS A 235 9.90 -8.38 1.22
N LEU A 236 9.49 -7.15 1.49
CA LEU A 236 10.39 -6.03 1.73
C LEU A 236 10.88 -5.99 3.18
N ASN A 237 12.09 -5.51 3.39
CA ASN A 237 12.56 -5.07 4.68
C ASN A 237 12.24 -3.58 4.92
N ILE A 238 12.76 -3.00 6.01
CA ILE A 238 12.53 -1.58 6.37
C ILE A 238 12.94 -0.63 5.24
N TYR A 239 14.08 -0.87 4.59
CA TYR A 239 14.58 -0.02 3.49
C TYR A 239 13.71 -0.14 2.25
N GLY A 240 13.36 -1.39 1.87
CA GLY A 240 12.47 -1.65 0.76
C GLY A 240 11.08 -1.05 0.98
N GLY A 241 10.49 -1.23 2.15
CA GLY A 241 9.21 -0.64 2.51
C GLY A 241 9.22 0.89 2.39
N LYS A 242 10.28 1.56 2.86
CA LYS A 242 10.45 3.01 2.71
C LYS A 242 10.63 3.41 1.25
N ALA A 243 11.51 2.73 0.51
CA ALA A 243 11.78 3.04 -0.89
C ALA A 243 10.51 2.95 -1.73
N VAL A 244 9.72 1.87 -1.59
CA VAL A 244 8.45 1.70 -2.31
C VAL A 244 7.43 2.76 -1.91
N SER A 245 7.29 3.07 -0.61
CA SER A 245 6.38 4.14 -0.16
C SER A 245 6.75 5.52 -0.73
N TYR A 246 8.03 5.77 -0.96
CA TYR A 246 8.51 7.04 -1.51
C TYR A 246 8.33 7.14 -3.02
N THR A 247 8.54 6.05 -3.78
CA THR A 247 8.57 6.07 -5.24
C THR A 247 7.27 6.59 -5.87
N HIS A 248 6.11 6.25 -5.32
CA HIS A 248 4.82 6.69 -5.88
C HIS A 248 4.39 8.10 -5.43
N LEU A 249 5.05 8.68 -4.42
CA LEU A 249 4.79 10.06 -3.98
C LEU A 249 5.57 11.09 -4.81
N THR A 250 6.59 10.66 -5.55
CA THR A 250 7.48 11.53 -6.34
C THR A 250 7.21 11.48 -7.84
N LEU A 251 6.06 10.98 -8.26
CA LEU A 251 5.67 11.02 -9.67
C LEU A 251 5.57 12.47 -10.13
N PRO A 252 6.20 12.84 -11.28
CA PRO A 252 5.96 14.14 -11.89
C PRO A 252 4.46 14.27 -12.14
N THR A 253 3.85 15.30 -11.58
CA THR A 253 2.52 15.74 -12.00
C THR A 253 2.67 16.26 -13.42
N SER A 254 2.33 15.41 -14.39
CA SER A 254 2.24 15.80 -15.81
C SER A 254 1.02 16.66 -16.03
#